data_b7c2aad70c4058c0a245abf1cb726692
#
_entry.id   b7c2aad70c4058c0a245abf1cb726692
#
_cell.length_a   1.000
_cell.length_b   1.000
_cell.length_c   1.000
_cell.angle_alpha   90.00
_cell.angle_beta   90.00
_cell.angle_gamma   90.00
#
_symmetry.space_group_name_H-M   'P 1'
#
loop_
_entity.id
_entity.type
_entity.pdbx_description
1 polymer ?
#
loop_
_entity_poly.entity_id
_entity_poly.type
_entity_poly.pdbx_seq_one_letter_code
_entity_poly.pdbx_strand_id
1 'polypeptide(L)'
;MLYYNKTNKPFIISTSTIALQEQLQKDIATLNSILNWNVPSIIAKGRTHYICRKKVTDLELIQELDKEPSNIDRVNYDKFNDYDWNKISINKCEFRECEYYNSCYFIELREKIRTFQGAIICNHDLLFENQKRKNDYRRLLLPNVKFIVLDEAHNLEEKGRNSFKEDITLQGCREIINTAQVILSRFNYYNIENIEIAHNSISRIFEILEKQVEQQVQEAIQENRIISENDLDICKVFNTPELMKYSSNLYSAVQNMDIYLQSQDYGNSEDVDNLISDLEKIEDIFGNLKELDSENIFWIDNKRKIVLNTCSKYVSDQINEVLFEDKDSIKILTSATLNTSSKDEELYEYYTNNVGLRVNNELFLSEPKKSPFDYENNMICYCCKDITAPNGEHDDYIRDITRKIIELLNITKGKTLILFTSKADMRLVYDNLRKENLPYELLLQKDGASQNSTKEEFKDNINSVLLSTGSFWEGIDIKGKSLSNVIIVRLPFPIPDPIIEYKCSVVDDREKVLIPEMKIKLKQGIGRLIRGKDDTGIISILDSRIERHLNKVLECIPTSNITYDIEDVKKFVIEKNIAE
;
A
#
# COMPACT_ATOMS: atom_id res chain seq x y z
N MET A 1 -18.30 -2.54 -18.58
CA MET A 1 -18.66 -3.46 -19.67
C MET A 1 -19.93 -3.03 -20.40
N LEU A 2 -21.09 -2.81 -19.73
CA LEU A 2 -22.33 -2.37 -20.40
C LEU A 2 -22.17 -1.06 -21.19
N TYR A 3 -21.42 -0.10 -20.65
CA TYR A 3 -21.11 1.16 -21.35
C TYR A 3 -20.38 0.92 -22.66
N TYR A 4 -19.32 0.09 -22.66
CA TYR A 4 -18.60 -0.26 -23.87
C TYR A 4 -19.50 -0.97 -24.87
N ASN A 5 -20.26 -1.97 -24.42
CA ASN A 5 -21.15 -2.73 -25.31
C ASN A 5 -22.20 -1.86 -26.02
N LYS A 6 -22.63 -0.75 -25.37
CA LYS A 6 -23.58 0.20 -25.97
C LYS A 6 -22.94 1.29 -26.83
N THR A 7 -21.72 1.69 -26.53
CA THR A 7 -21.11 2.91 -27.10
C THR A 7 -19.83 2.67 -27.88
N ASN A 8 -19.23 1.50 -27.73
CA ASN A 8 -17.91 1.12 -28.25
C ASN A 8 -16.78 2.08 -27.80
N LYS A 9 -16.96 2.76 -26.64
CA LYS A 9 -15.99 3.71 -26.10
C LYS A 9 -15.21 3.09 -24.93
N PRO A 10 -13.92 3.42 -24.79
CA PRO A 10 -13.08 2.88 -23.73
C PRO A 10 -13.50 3.37 -22.33
N PHE A 11 -13.10 2.61 -21.32
CA PHE A 11 -13.25 2.96 -19.90
C PHE A 11 -12.07 2.41 -19.11
N ILE A 12 -11.81 3.01 -17.94
CA ILE A 12 -10.74 2.59 -17.03
C ILE A 12 -11.36 1.87 -15.83
N ILE A 13 -10.70 0.78 -15.40
CA ILE A 13 -10.90 0.17 -14.10
C ILE A 13 -9.56 0.26 -13.36
N SER A 14 -9.56 0.98 -12.25
CA SER A 14 -8.40 1.11 -11.38
C SER A 14 -8.62 0.33 -10.09
N THR A 15 -7.65 -0.48 -9.67
CA THR A 15 -7.70 -1.28 -8.43
C THR A 15 -6.43 -1.08 -7.60
N SER A 16 -6.35 -1.65 -6.40
CA SER A 16 -5.24 -1.38 -5.48
C SER A 16 -3.94 -2.11 -5.82
N THR A 17 -4.01 -3.35 -6.35
CA THR A 17 -2.84 -4.23 -6.55
C THR A 17 -2.76 -4.83 -7.96
N ILE A 18 -1.56 -5.29 -8.34
CA ILE A 18 -1.33 -5.95 -9.64
C ILE A 18 -2.07 -7.30 -9.71
N ALA A 19 -2.10 -8.06 -8.62
CA ALA A 19 -2.82 -9.32 -8.57
C ALA A 19 -4.31 -9.14 -8.87
N LEU A 20 -4.92 -8.07 -8.35
CA LEU A 20 -6.31 -7.72 -8.65
C LEU A 20 -6.51 -7.27 -10.11
N GLN A 21 -5.51 -6.62 -10.72
CA GLN A 21 -5.59 -6.30 -12.16
C GLN A 21 -5.71 -7.57 -13.02
N GLU A 22 -4.90 -8.58 -12.73
CA GLU A 22 -4.92 -9.86 -13.43
C GLU A 22 -6.22 -10.63 -13.21
N GLN A 23 -6.75 -10.59 -11.98
CA GLN A 23 -8.05 -11.16 -11.65
C GLN A 23 -9.18 -10.46 -12.43
N LEU A 24 -9.23 -9.13 -12.41
CA LEU A 24 -10.23 -8.36 -13.17
C LEU A 24 -10.21 -8.66 -14.66
N GLN A 25 -9.03 -8.89 -15.26
CA GLN A 25 -8.92 -9.29 -16.66
C GLN A 25 -9.56 -10.66 -16.91
N LYS A 26 -9.34 -11.63 -16.02
CA LYS A 26 -9.98 -12.95 -16.08
C LYS A 26 -11.50 -12.86 -15.89
N ASP A 27 -11.93 -12.00 -14.95
CA ASP A 27 -13.37 -11.78 -14.69
C ASP A 27 -14.08 -11.14 -15.88
N ILE A 28 -13.44 -10.19 -16.59
CA ILE A 28 -13.96 -9.61 -17.84
C ILE A 28 -14.10 -10.70 -18.91
N ALA A 29 -13.13 -11.59 -19.07
CA ALA A 29 -13.18 -12.70 -20.01
C ALA A 29 -14.34 -13.67 -19.68
N THR A 30 -14.51 -13.99 -18.40
CA THR A 30 -15.62 -14.82 -17.92
C THR A 30 -16.98 -14.17 -18.18
N LEU A 31 -17.11 -12.89 -17.87
CA LEU A 31 -18.35 -12.14 -18.11
C LEU A 31 -18.65 -12.02 -19.62
N ASN A 32 -17.65 -11.85 -20.46
CA ASN A 32 -17.82 -11.88 -21.92
C ASN A 32 -18.44 -13.20 -22.38
N SER A 33 -17.95 -14.32 -21.84
CA SER A 33 -18.48 -15.65 -22.16
C SER A 33 -19.92 -15.83 -21.70
N ILE A 34 -20.23 -15.42 -20.44
CA ILE A 34 -21.57 -15.58 -19.86
C ILE A 34 -22.61 -14.69 -20.56
N LEU A 35 -22.24 -13.45 -20.85
CA LEU A 35 -23.15 -12.44 -21.41
C LEU A 35 -23.16 -12.41 -22.94
N ASN A 36 -22.33 -13.24 -23.57
CA ASN A 36 -22.09 -13.23 -25.00
C ASN A 36 -21.69 -11.83 -25.53
N TRP A 37 -20.80 -11.17 -24.77
CA TRP A 37 -20.23 -9.87 -25.13
C TRP A 37 -18.79 -10.02 -25.61
N ASN A 38 -18.28 -8.98 -26.26
CA ASN A 38 -16.89 -8.93 -26.74
C ASN A 38 -16.25 -7.60 -26.32
N VAL A 39 -16.00 -7.43 -25.00
CA VAL A 39 -15.31 -6.28 -24.44
C VAL A 39 -13.82 -6.62 -24.34
N PRO A 40 -12.96 -6.06 -25.20
CA PRO A 40 -11.53 -6.30 -25.10
C PRO A 40 -10.97 -5.65 -23.84
N SER A 41 -9.89 -6.22 -23.29
CA SER A 41 -9.22 -5.68 -22.09
C SER A 41 -7.72 -5.66 -22.24
N ILE A 42 -7.08 -4.67 -21.60
CA ILE A 42 -5.63 -4.54 -21.54
C ILE A 42 -5.22 -4.11 -20.12
N ILE A 43 -4.12 -4.69 -19.61
CA ILE A 43 -3.53 -4.28 -18.33
C ILE A 43 -2.46 -3.22 -18.59
N ALA A 44 -2.53 -2.11 -17.85
CA ALA A 44 -1.55 -1.05 -17.83
C ALA A 44 -0.83 -1.04 -16.48
N LYS A 45 0.47 -1.33 -16.49
CA LYS A 45 1.34 -1.32 -15.29
C LYS A 45 2.34 -0.16 -15.32
N GLY A 46 2.90 0.20 -14.18
CA GLY A 46 4.01 1.15 -14.06
C GLY A 46 5.27 0.66 -14.81
N ARG A 47 6.11 1.58 -15.26
CA ARG A 47 7.32 1.25 -16.07
C ARG A 47 8.28 0.29 -15.36
N THR A 48 8.39 0.37 -14.04
CA THR A 48 9.26 -0.50 -13.22
C THR A 48 8.84 -1.96 -13.21
N HIS A 49 7.66 -2.30 -13.73
CA HIS A 49 7.19 -3.67 -13.91
C HIS A 49 7.64 -4.31 -15.22
N TYR A 50 8.42 -3.59 -16.03
CA TYR A 50 8.89 -4.08 -17.32
C TYR A 50 10.41 -4.10 -17.40
N ILE A 51 10.95 -5.12 -18.09
CA ILE A 51 12.38 -5.24 -18.38
C ILE A 51 12.80 -4.15 -19.39
N CYS A 52 13.96 -3.55 -19.14
CA CYS A 52 14.63 -2.67 -20.08
C CYS A 52 15.65 -3.44 -20.91
N ARG A 53 15.42 -3.60 -22.21
CA ARG A 53 16.32 -4.31 -23.12
C ARG A 53 17.77 -3.77 -23.08
N LYS A 54 17.95 -2.45 -22.94
CA LYS A 54 19.26 -1.79 -22.82
C LYS A 54 20.03 -2.19 -21.56
N LYS A 55 19.32 -2.54 -20.46
CA LYS A 55 19.93 -2.86 -19.17
C LYS A 55 20.26 -4.33 -18.98
N VAL A 56 19.72 -5.20 -19.84
CA VAL A 56 19.95 -6.64 -19.75
C VAL A 56 21.31 -6.97 -20.34
N THR A 57 22.17 -7.60 -19.52
CA THR A 57 23.50 -8.07 -19.91
C THR A 57 23.60 -9.60 -19.97
N ASP A 58 22.62 -10.30 -19.40
CA ASP A 58 22.53 -11.75 -19.41
C ASP A 58 22.16 -12.26 -20.80
N LEU A 59 23.01 -13.12 -21.39
CA LEU A 59 22.85 -13.62 -22.76
C LEU A 59 21.64 -14.52 -22.94
N GLU A 60 21.26 -15.31 -21.94
CA GLU A 60 20.10 -16.18 -22.01
C GLU A 60 18.81 -15.34 -22.01
N LEU A 61 18.74 -14.35 -21.13
CA LEU A 61 17.60 -13.43 -21.06
C LEU A 61 17.49 -12.57 -22.34
N ILE A 62 18.63 -12.16 -22.92
CA ILE A 62 18.67 -11.47 -24.21
C ILE A 62 18.06 -12.31 -25.31
N GLN A 63 18.44 -13.60 -25.41
CA GLN A 63 17.92 -14.51 -26.41
C GLN A 63 16.43 -14.80 -26.21
N GLU A 64 15.98 -14.87 -24.98
CA GLU A 64 14.56 -15.02 -24.63
C GLU A 64 13.75 -13.81 -25.12
N LEU A 65 14.20 -12.60 -24.80
CA LEU A 65 13.53 -11.35 -25.23
C LEU A 65 13.60 -11.14 -26.75
N ASP A 66 14.65 -11.59 -27.41
CA ASP A 66 14.75 -11.50 -28.88
C ASP A 66 13.79 -12.49 -29.57
N LYS A 67 13.49 -13.64 -28.95
CA LYS A 67 12.48 -14.59 -29.43
C LYS A 67 11.05 -14.14 -29.18
N GLU A 68 10.81 -13.57 -28.00
CA GLU A 68 9.50 -13.09 -27.56
C GLU A 68 9.60 -11.69 -26.94
N PRO A 69 9.66 -10.63 -27.77
CA PRO A 69 9.81 -9.24 -27.29
C PRO A 69 8.69 -8.76 -26.37
N SER A 70 7.53 -9.42 -26.41
CA SER A 70 6.38 -9.14 -25.55
C SER A 70 6.54 -9.64 -24.12
N ASN A 71 7.47 -10.56 -23.88
CA ASN A 71 7.71 -11.17 -22.57
C ASN A 71 8.60 -10.27 -21.67
N ILE A 72 8.14 -9.04 -21.42
CA ILE A 72 8.88 -8.05 -20.59
C ILE A 72 8.28 -7.82 -19.22
N ASP A 73 7.15 -8.42 -18.91
CA ASP A 73 6.43 -8.20 -17.64
C ASP A 73 7.06 -9.01 -16.50
N ARG A 74 7.27 -8.36 -15.35
CA ARG A 74 7.82 -8.96 -14.14
C ARG A 74 7.12 -10.25 -13.71
N VAL A 75 5.83 -10.37 -13.95
CA VAL A 75 5.05 -11.56 -13.58
C VAL A 75 5.62 -12.86 -14.19
N ASN A 76 6.33 -12.76 -15.30
CA ASN A 76 6.95 -13.90 -15.99
C ASN A 76 8.36 -14.25 -15.44
N TYR A 77 8.84 -13.50 -14.43
CA TYR A 77 10.23 -13.56 -13.95
C TYR A 77 10.31 -13.65 -12.42
N ASP A 78 9.59 -14.60 -11.82
CA ASP A 78 9.55 -14.82 -10.36
C ASP A 78 10.92 -15.18 -9.74
N LYS A 79 11.88 -15.61 -10.57
CA LYS A 79 13.26 -15.92 -10.14
C LYS A 79 14.06 -14.72 -9.67
N PHE A 80 13.70 -13.50 -10.07
CA PHE A 80 14.41 -12.29 -9.67
C PHE A 80 13.86 -11.72 -8.37
N ASN A 81 14.71 -11.53 -7.37
CA ASN A 81 14.38 -10.73 -6.21
C ASN A 81 14.29 -9.23 -6.57
N ASP A 82 13.79 -8.40 -5.65
CA ASP A 82 13.60 -6.96 -5.90
C ASP A 82 14.90 -6.23 -6.29
N TYR A 83 16.03 -6.61 -5.69
CA TYR A 83 17.32 -6.00 -5.96
C TYR A 83 17.80 -6.28 -7.39
N ASP A 84 17.73 -7.53 -7.84
CA ASP A 84 18.15 -7.91 -9.18
C ASP A 84 17.18 -7.41 -10.24
N TRP A 85 15.87 -7.42 -9.93
CA TRP A 85 14.87 -6.81 -10.80
C TRP A 85 15.11 -5.33 -11.05
N ASN A 86 15.45 -4.55 -10.01
CA ASN A 86 15.72 -3.13 -10.15
C ASN A 86 16.89 -2.80 -11.07
N LYS A 87 17.86 -3.72 -11.25
CA LYS A 87 18.98 -3.53 -12.18
C LYS A 87 18.54 -3.59 -13.64
N ILE A 88 17.57 -4.45 -13.96
CA ILE A 88 17.13 -4.72 -15.33
C ILE A 88 15.80 -4.04 -15.70
N SER A 89 15.06 -3.52 -14.74
CA SER A 89 13.77 -2.86 -14.97
C SER A 89 13.91 -1.43 -15.53
N ILE A 90 12.80 -0.91 -16.05
CA ILE A 90 12.73 0.44 -16.63
C ILE A 90 12.56 1.47 -15.50
N ASN A 91 13.66 1.90 -14.85
CA ASN A 91 13.62 2.97 -13.84
C ASN A 91 13.69 4.35 -14.51
N LYS A 92 14.64 4.54 -15.44
CA LYS A 92 14.73 5.71 -16.33
C LYS A 92 14.65 5.22 -17.77
N CYS A 93 14.00 5.96 -18.64
CA CYS A 93 13.88 5.66 -20.05
C CYS A 93 14.32 6.87 -20.85
N GLU A 94 15.30 6.70 -21.70
CA GLU A 94 15.87 7.75 -22.56
C GLU A 94 14.98 8.04 -23.79
N PHE A 95 13.85 7.32 -23.92
CA PHE A 95 12.92 7.48 -25.04
C PHE A 95 13.61 7.53 -26.40
N ARG A 96 13.50 8.65 -27.12
CA ARG A 96 14.02 8.81 -28.50
C ARG A 96 15.55 8.70 -28.60
N GLU A 97 16.28 8.92 -27.54
CA GLU A 97 17.74 8.81 -27.50
C GLU A 97 18.21 7.37 -27.27
N CYS A 98 17.31 6.47 -26.91
CA CYS A 98 17.64 5.06 -26.72
C CYS A 98 17.85 4.36 -28.07
N GLU A 99 18.96 3.65 -28.22
CA GLU A 99 19.29 2.86 -29.43
C GLU A 99 18.21 1.81 -29.81
N TYR A 100 17.45 1.32 -28.79
CA TYR A 100 16.35 0.36 -28.96
C TYR A 100 14.98 1.02 -29.16
N TYR A 101 14.88 2.36 -29.27
CA TYR A 101 13.60 3.07 -29.29
C TYR A 101 12.61 2.51 -30.30
N ASN A 102 13.04 2.29 -31.54
CA ASN A 102 12.20 1.83 -32.64
C ASN A 102 11.80 0.35 -32.57
N SER A 103 12.49 -0.45 -31.77
CA SER A 103 12.23 -1.88 -31.53
C SER A 103 11.82 -2.19 -30.10
N CYS A 104 11.58 -1.17 -29.27
CA CYS A 104 11.27 -1.34 -27.88
C CYS A 104 9.78 -1.70 -27.67
N TYR A 105 9.53 -2.93 -27.27
CA TYR A 105 8.16 -3.39 -27.00
C TYR A 105 7.45 -2.56 -25.90
N PHE A 106 8.16 -2.04 -24.91
CA PHE A 106 7.57 -1.15 -23.91
C PHE A 106 6.99 0.13 -24.53
N ILE A 107 7.69 0.73 -25.49
CA ILE A 107 7.20 1.92 -26.22
C ILE A 107 5.96 1.56 -27.04
N GLU A 108 6.00 0.44 -27.78
CA GLU A 108 4.85 -0.06 -28.53
C GLU A 108 3.64 -0.32 -27.62
N LEU A 109 3.86 -1.00 -26.48
CA LEU A 109 2.81 -1.27 -25.48
C LEU A 109 2.18 0.03 -24.96
N ARG A 110 2.98 1.07 -24.68
CA ARG A 110 2.49 2.38 -24.22
C ARG A 110 1.59 3.06 -25.27
N GLU A 111 1.98 3.02 -26.53
CA GLU A 111 1.13 3.56 -27.61
C GLU A 111 -0.16 2.75 -27.75
N LYS A 112 -0.07 1.43 -27.68
CA LYS A 112 -1.23 0.53 -27.72
C LYS A 112 -2.22 0.83 -26.58
N ILE A 113 -1.72 1.03 -25.36
CA ILE A 113 -2.58 1.38 -24.19
C ILE A 113 -3.28 2.72 -24.43
N ARG A 114 -2.59 3.75 -24.93
CA ARG A 114 -3.16 5.08 -25.15
C ARG A 114 -4.27 5.13 -26.19
N THR A 115 -4.22 4.24 -27.16
CA THR A 115 -5.20 4.16 -28.27
C THR A 115 -6.21 3.03 -28.11
N PHE A 116 -6.12 2.29 -26.99
CA PHE A 116 -6.91 1.10 -26.77
C PHE A 116 -8.40 1.41 -26.65
N GLN A 117 -9.21 0.63 -27.38
CA GLN A 117 -10.68 0.69 -27.33
C GLN A 117 -11.20 -0.52 -26.58
N GLY A 118 -11.50 -0.35 -25.29
CA GLY A 118 -11.97 -1.42 -24.42
C GLY A 118 -11.83 -1.06 -22.93
N ALA A 119 -11.70 -2.09 -22.10
CA ALA A 119 -11.40 -1.97 -20.68
C ALA A 119 -9.89 -1.81 -20.47
N ILE A 120 -9.47 -0.68 -19.95
CA ILE A 120 -8.09 -0.45 -19.52
C ILE A 120 -8.03 -0.69 -18.00
N ILE A 121 -7.27 -1.69 -17.60
CA ILE A 121 -7.13 -2.07 -16.18
C ILE A 121 -5.78 -1.55 -15.67
N CYS A 122 -5.80 -0.73 -14.63
CA CYS A 122 -4.58 -0.18 -14.02
C CYS A 122 -4.63 -0.25 -12.48
N ASN A 123 -3.54 0.08 -11.81
CA ASN A 123 -3.57 0.33 -10.37
C ASN A 123 -3.83 1.82 -10.08
N HIS A 124 -4.17 2.12 -8.82
CA HIS A 124 -4.42 3.50 -8.39
C HIS A 124 -3.18 4.39 -8.57
N ASP A 125 -1.98 3.86 -8.33
CA ASP A 125 -0.73 4.61 -8.48
C ASP A 125 -0.55 5.13 -9.92
N LEU A 126 -0.81 4.29 -10.93
CA LEU A 126 -0.74 4.68 -12.34
C LEU A 126 -1.86 5.67 -12.72
N LEU A 127 -3.05 5.51 -12.13
CA LEU A 127 -4.15 6.43 -12.35
C LEU A 127 -3.83 7.82 -11.79
N PHE A 128 -3.34 7.92 -10.54
CA PHE A 128 -2.92 9.20 -9.95
C PHE A 128 -1.85 9.89 -10.79
N GLU A 129 -0.82 9.14 -11.21
CA GLU A 129 0.23 9.69 -12.08
C GLU A 129 -0.34 10.19 -13.42
N ASN A 130 -1.29 9.46 -14.01
CA ASN A 130 -1.95 9.90 -15.25
C ASN A 130 -2.77 11.16 -15.07
N GLN A 131 -3.51 11.29 -13.96
CA GLN A 131 -4.35 12.46 -13.69
C GLN A 131 -3.50 13.69 -13.33
N LYS A 132 -2.41 13.54 -12.58
CA LYS A 132 -1.43 14.62 -12.36
C LYS A 132 -0.87 15.12 -13.69
N ARG A 133 -0.50 14.23 -14.61
CA ARG A 133 -0.06 14.62 -15.96
C ARG A 133 -1.14 15.36 -16.76
N LYS A 134 -2.41 15.01 -16.57
CA LYS A 134 -3.53 15.72 -17.20
C LYS A 134 -3.61 17.15 -16.70
N ASN A 135 -3.50 17.36 -15.39
CA ASN A 135 -3.50 18.69 -14.77
C ASN A 135 -2.30 19.54 -15.21
N ASP A 136 -1.13 18.93 -15.35
CA ASP A 136 0.11 19.59 -15.82
C ASP A 136 0.21 19.70 -17.35
N TYR A 137 -0.83 19.34 -18.10
CA TYR A 137 -0.85 19.33 -19.57
C TYR A 137 0.27 18.48 -20.21
N ARG A 138 0.79 17.50 -19.48
CA ARG A 138 1.80 16.56 -19.98
C ARG A 138 1.18 15.41 -20.75
N ARG A 139 2.01 14.68 -21.52
CA ARG A 139 1.57 13.52 -22.28
C ARG A 139 1.00 12.41 -21.38
N LEU A 140 -0.25 12.02 -21.61
CA LEU A 140 -0.97 11.03 -20.83
C LEU A 140 -0.38 9.63 -20.96
N LEU A 141 -0.50 8.84 -19.89
CA LEU A 141 -0.15 7.42 -19.84
C LEU A 141 -1.34 6.52 -20.25
N LEU A 142 -2.54 6.96 -19.96
CA LEU A 142 -3.82 6.31 -20.24
C LEU A 142 -4.67 7.22 -21.14
N PRO A 143 -5.61 6.67 -21.94
CA PRO A 143 -6.50 7.50 -22.75
C PRO A 143 -7.47 8.32 -21.89
N ASN A 144 -7.96 9.44 -22.45
CA ASN A 144 -9.10 10.13 -21.88
C ASN A 144 -10.37 9.28 -22.04
N VAL A 145 -11.09 9.08 -20.95
CA VAL A 145 -12.28 8.24 -20.91
C VAL A 145 -13.43 8.94 -20.19
N LYS A 146 -14.68 8.54 -20.50
CA LYS A 146 -15.87 9.08 -19.83
C LYS A 146 -16.14 8.38 -18.49
N PHE A 147 -15.72 7.14 -18.30
CA PHE A 147 -15.97 6.36 -17.08
C PHE A 147 -14.67 5.81 -16.50
N ILE A 148 -14.48 6.03 -15.21
CA ILE A 148 -13.39 5.49 -14.40
C ILE A 148 -14.03 4.76 -13.22
N VAL A 149 -13.80 3.45 -13.11
CA VAL A 149 -14.19 2.66 -11.94
C VAL A 149 -12.98 2.57 -11.01
N LEU A 150 -13.20 2.94 -9.75
CA LEU A 150 -12.21 2.91 -8.68
C LEU A 150 -12.59 1.75 -7.75
N ASP A 151 -12.02 0.59 -8.03
CA ASP A 151 -12.23 -0.62 -7.25
C ASP A 151 -11.28 -0.66 -6.04
N GLU A 152 -11.70 -1.29 -4.94
CA GLU A 152 -11.01 -1.20 -3.64
C GLU A 152 -10.72 0.26 -3.22
N ALA A 153 -11.73 1.11 -3.42
CA ALA A 153 -11.62 2.55 -3.25
C ALA A 153 -11.24 2.99 -1.81
N HIS A 154 -11.40 2.11 -0.80
CA HIS A 154 -10.92 2.37 0.56
C HIS A 154 -9.42 2.66 0.64
N ASN A 155 -8.62 2.23 -0.36
CA ASN A 155 -7.19 2.47 -0.44
C ASN A 155 -6.82 3.82 -1.10
N LEU A 156 -7.79 4.58 -1.60
CA LEU A 156 -7.49 5.80 -2.37
C LEU A 156 -6.76 6.87 -1.56
N GLU A 157 -7.05 7.00 -0.27
CA GLU A 157 -6.37 7.98 0.59
C GLU A 157 -4.87 7.63 0.74
N GLU A 158 -4.56 6.36 1.05
CA GLU A 158 -3.18 5.89 1.16
C GLU A 158 -2.44 6.01 -0.18
N LYS A 159 -3.08 5.62 -1.28
CA LYS A 159 -2.50 5.71 -2.62
C LYS A 159 -2.31 7.14 -3.10
N GLY A 160 -3.27 8.02 -2.82
CA GLY A 160 -3.14 9.44 -3.06
C GLY A 160 -1.96 10.03 -2.30
N ARG A 161 -1.86 9.78 -1.00
CA ARG A 161 -0.75 10.20 -0.17
C ARG A 161 0.60 9.72 -0.71
N ASN A 162 0.70 8.44 -1.08
CA ASN A 162 1.91 7.89 -1.69
C ASN A 162 2.26 8.52 -3.03
N SER A 163 1.26 8.99 -3.78
CA SER A 163 1.46 9.70 -5.04
C SER A 163 1.94 11.14 -4.87
N PHE A 164 1.54 11.80 -3.77
CA PHE A 164 1.91 13.18 -3.47
C PHE A 164 3.07 13.30 -2.49
N LYS A 165 3.48 12.19 -1.88
CA LYS A 165 4.64 12.21 -0.99
C LYS A 165 5.92 12.48 -1.78
N GLU A 166 6.81 13.20 -1.15
CA GLU A 166 8.18 13.36 -1.58
C GLU A 166 9.11 12.62 -0.64
N ASP A 167 10.19 12.08 -1.19
CA ASP A 167 11.19 11.38 -0.42
C ASP A 167 12.59 11.75 -0.87
N ILE A 168 13.52 11.75 0.07
CA ILE A 168 14.92 12.05 -0.20
C ILE A 168 15.86 11.26 0.70
N THR A 169 17.04 10.91 0.18
CA THR A 169 18.09 10.22 0.92
C THR A 169 19.36 11.07 0.97
N LEU A 170 20.24 10.79 1.94
CA LEU A 170 21.57 11.42 1.99
C LEU A 170 22.30 11.33 0.66
N GLN A 171 22.31 10.16 0.04
CA GLN A 171 22.99 9.96 -1.23
C GLN A 171 22.30 10.73 -2.37
N GLY A 172 20.95 10.73 -2.42
CA GLY A 172 20.21 11.49 -3.43
C GLY A 172 20.49 12.99 -3.34
N CYS A 173 20.50 13.57 -2.12
CA CYS A 173 20.89 14.96 -1.93
C CYS A 173 22.31 15.23 -2.44
N ARG A 174 23.29 14.38 -2.08
CA ARG A 174 24.67 14.54 -2.51
C ARG A 174 24.82 14.45 -4.03
N GLU A 175 24.12 13.54 -4.68
CA GLU A 175 24.12 13.42 -6.14
C GLU A 175 23.58 14.68 -6.82
N ILE A 176 22.47 15.24 -6.29
CA ILE A 176 21.91 16.50 -6.81
C ILE A 176 22.91 17.65 -6.66
N ILE A 177 23.52 17.84 -5.49
CA ILE A 177 24.47 18.92 -5.26
C ILE A 177 25.77 18.73 -6.09
N ASN A 178 26.24 17.51 -6.26
CA ASN A 178 27.38 17.22 -7.15
C ASN A 178 27.05 17.56 -8.62
N THR A 179 25.83 17.23 -9.07
CA THR A 179 25.37 17.58 -10.41
C THR A 179 25.26 19.10 -10.56
N ALA A 180 24.73 19.78 -9.53
CA ALA A 180 24.69 21.24 -9.49
C ALA A 180 26.08 21.86 -9.61
N GLN A 181 27.07 21.35 -8.87
CA GLN A 181 28.45 21.81 -8.96
C GLN A 181 29.02 21.72 -10.39
N VAL A 182 28.78 20.58 -11.06
CA VAL A 182 29.26 20.37 -12.45
C VAL A 182 28.54 21.29 -13.43
N ILE A 183 27.23 21.42 -13.36
CA ILE A 183 26.45 22.24 -14.30
C ILE A 183 26.72 23.73 -14.07
N LEU A 184 26.68 24.18 -12.82
CA LEU A 184 26.94 25.58 -12.45
C LEU A 184 28.33 26.05 -12.85
N SER A 185 29.35 25.17 -12.85
CA SER A 185 30.68 25.49 -13.30
C SER A 185 30.74 25.88 -14.79
N ARG A 186 29.81 25.37 -15.62
CA ARG A 186 29.70 25.74 -17.06
C ARG A 186 29.18 27.17 -17.24
N PHE A 187 28.47 27.70 -16.23
CA PHE A 187 27.92 29.07 -16.22
C PHE A 187 28.75 30.04 -15.37
N ASN A 188 30.02 29.70 -15.04
CA ASN A 188 30.91 30.56 -14.25
C ASN A 188 30.33 30.90 -12.83
N TYR A 189 29.67 29.97 -12.20
CA TYR A 189 29.26 30.11 -10.82
C TYR A 189 30.47 29.98 -9.88
N TYR A 190 30.85 31.08 -9.23
CA TYR A 190 32.04 31.14 -8.40
C TYR A 190 31.75 31.05 -6.89
N ASN A 191 30.50 30.95 -6.48
CA ASN A 191 30.14 30.84 -5.08
C ASN A 191 30.27 29.37 -4.58
N ILE A 192 31.50 28.92 -4.38
CA ILE A 192 31.85 27.60 -3.88
C ILE A 192 31.32 27.40 -2.46
N GLU A 193 31.24 28.48 -1.66
CA GLU A 193 30.76 28.46 -0.27
C GLU A 193 29.32 27.88 -0.17
N ASN A 194 28.42 28.22 -1.08
CA ASN A 194 27.06 27.64 -1.09
C ASN A 194 27.07 26.11 -1.30
N ILE A 195 27.97 25.59 -2.12
CA ILE A 195 28.11 24.16 -2.36
C ILE A 195 28.64 23.46 -1.10
N GLU A 196 29.65 24.04 -0.46
CA GLU A 196 30.20 23.51 0.81
C GLU A 196 29.18 23.55 1.94
N ILE A 197 28.40 24.65 2.07
CA ILE A 197 27.31 24.77 3.03
C ILE A 197 26.27 23.71 2.78
N ALA A 198 25.88 23.46 1.52
CA ALA A 198 24.89 22.44 1.18
C ALA A 198 25.37 21.05 1.58
N HIS A 199 26.59 20.64 1.20
CA HIS A 199 27.17 19.34 1.55
C HIS A 199 27.29 19.13 3.07
N ASN A 200 27.74 20.16 3.79
CA ASN A 200 27.86 20.10 5.25
C ASN A 200 26.47 19.98 5.90
N SER A 201 25.53 20.81 5.47
CA SER A 201 24.17 20.83 6.01
C SER A 201 23.45 19.49 5.81
N ILE A 202 23.51 18.91 4.58
CA ILE A 202 22.95 17.59 4.27
C ILE A 202 23.53 16.52 5.22
N SER A 203 24.85 16.48 5.37
CA SER A 203 25.51 15.49 6.23
C SER A 203 25.02 15.61 7.68
N ARG A 204 24.93 16.84 8.20
CA ARG A 204 24.47 17.11 9.57
C ARG A 204 23.00 16.78 9.77
N ILE A 205 22.15 17.11 8.81
CA ILE A 205 20.72 16.75 8.85
C ILE A 205 20.57 15.24 9.01
N PHE A 206 21.21 14.45 8.14
CA PHE A 206 21.06 13.00 8.18
C PHE A 206 21.71 12.37 9.44
N GLU A 207 22.80 12.91 9.96
CA GLU A 207 23.35 12.50 11.25
C GLU A 207 22.36 12.73 12.41
N ILE A 208 21.60 13.83 12.38
CA ILE A 208 20.55 14.10 13.37
C ILE A 208 19.39 13.12 13.23
N LEU A 209 18.93 12.86 11.98
CA LEU A 209 17.86 11.92 11.71
C LEU A 209 18.26 10.48 12.11
N GLU A 210 19.50 10.06 11.87
CA GLU A 210 20.04 8.76 12.31
C GLU A 210 19.97 8.61 13.83
N LYS A 211 20.39 9.62 14.59
CA LYS A 211 20.30 9.61 16.06
C LYS A 211 18.86 9.54 16.55
N GLN A 212 17.93 10.26 15.89
CA GLN A 212 16.51 10.17 16.23
C GLN A 212 15.93 8.78 15.99
N VAL A 213 16.36 8.10 14.92
CA VAL A 213 15.96 6.71 14.63
C VAL A 213 16.53 5.76 15.71
N GLU A 214 17.83 5.85 16.00
CA GLU A 214 18.48 5.03 17.03
C GLU A 214 17.77 5.15 18.37
N GLN A 215 17.43 6.37 18.78
CA GLN A 215 16.70 6.61 20.03
C GLN A 215 15.32 5.94 20.02
N GLN A 216 14.53 6.12 18.97
CA GLN A 216 13.18 5.54 18.84
C GLN A 216 13.22 4.01 18.80
N VAL A 217 14.23 3.43 18.14
CA VAL A 217 14.45 1.98 18.12
C VAL A 217 14.77 1.46 19.52
N GLN A 218 15.66 2.11 20.27
CA GLN A 218 16.00 1.72 21.63
C GLN A 218 14.80 1.80 22.57
N GLU A 219 14.02 2.87 22.50
CA GLU A 219 12.79 3.04 23.28
C GLU A 219 11.77 1.94 22.94
N ALA A 220 11.59 1.62 21.65
CA ALA A 220 10.66 0.58 21.21
C ALA A 220 11.08 -0.84 21.67
N ILE A 221 12.38 -1.13 21.72
CA ILE A 221 12.92 -2.39 22.26
C ILE A 221 12.69 -2.46 23.77
N GLN A 222 12.99 -1.39 24.52
CA GLN A 222 12.80 -1.33 25.98
C GLN A 222 11.32 -1.51 26.37
N GLU A 223 10.41 -1.02 25.55
CA GLU A 223 8.97 -1.15 25.74
C GLU A 223 8.39 -2.45 25.18
N ASN A 224 9.22 -3.38 24.70
CA ASN A 224 8.80 -4.65 24.06
C ASN A 224 7.84 -4.47 22.87
N ARG A 225 7.88 -3.32 22.19
CA ARG A 225 7.08 -3.07 20.98
C ARG A 225 7.68 -3.72 19.74
N ILE A 226 8.99 -3.91 19.72
CA ILE A 226 9.77 -4.59 18.66
C ILE A 226 10.81 -5.51 19.28
N ILE A 227 11.26 -6.51 18.53
CA ILE A 227 12.29 -7.48 18.97
C ILE A 227 13.66 -7.09 18.44
N SER A 228 13.70 -6.53 17.24
CA SER A 228 14.92 -6.12 16.56
C SER A 228 14.78 -4.74 15.92
N GLU A 229 15.90 -4.10 15.66
CA GLU A 229 15.97 -2.80 15.00
C GLU A 229 15.22 -2.76 13.65
N ASN A 230 15.19 -3.89 12.95
CA ASN A 230 14.53 -4.02 11.65
C ASN A 230 12.99 -4.13 11.72
N ASP A 231 12.42 -4.17 12.92
CA ASP A 231 10.98 -4.27 13.11
C ASP A 231 10.29 -2.89 13.19
N LEU A 232 11.07 -1.80 13.32
CA LEU A 232 10.57 -0.42 13.30
C LEU A 232 10.78 0.20 11.91
N ASP A 233 9.77 0.07 11.07
CA ASP A 233 9.81 0.54 9.68
C ASP A 233 9.69 2.06 9.54
N ILE A 234 8.95 2.72 10.44
CA ILE A 234 8.62 4.16 10.38
C ILE A 234 8.99 4.84 11.70
N CYS A 235 9.75 5.92 11.61
CA CYS A 235 10.14 6.76 12.74
C CYS A 235 9.63 8.19 12.54
N LYS A 236 9.40 8.88 13.68
CA LYS A 236 9.03 10.30 13.68
C LYS A 236 10.24 11.17 13.43
N VAL A 237 10.00 12.34 12.85
CA VAL A 237 10.96 13.43 12.79
C VAL A 237 10.64 14.39 13.93
N PHE A 238 11.60 14.60 14.83
CA PHE A 238 11.49 15.61 15.88
C PHE A 238 12.23 16.88 15.46
N ASN A 239 11.51 17.98 15.40
CA ASN A 239 12.12 19.28 15.13
C ASN A 239 12.98 19.73 16.31
N THR A 240 14.27 19.83 16.08
CA THR A 240 15.25 20.35 17.02
C THR A 240 15.84 21.67 16.48
N PRO A 241 16.31 22.57 17.35
CA PRO A 241 16.95 23.81 16.90
C PRO A 241 18.12 23.56 15.93
N GLU A 242 18.84 22.44 16.11
CA GLU A 242 19.95 22.04 15.25
C GLU A 242 19.45 21.58 13.88
N LEU A 243 18.41 20.75 13.82
CA LEU A 243 17.79 20.31 12.56
C LEU A 243 17.27 21.50 11.76
N MET A 244 16.54 22.40 12.41
CA MET A 244 16.01 23.63 11.81
C MET A 244 17.12 24.53 11.24
N LYS A 245 18.23 24.69 11.99
CA LYS A 245 19.39 25.49 11.56
C LYS A 245 20.00 24.93 10.27
N TYR A 246 20.30 23.63 10.23
CA TYR A 246 20.91 23.04 9.04
C TYR A 246 19.94 22.95 7.86
N SER A 247 18.65 22.74 8.10
CA SER A 247 17.61 22.83 7.04
C SER A 247 17.52 24.22 6.45
N SER A 248 17.58 25.27 7.28
CA SER A 248 17.61 26.66 6.81
C SER A 248 18.87 26.98 5.99
N ASN A 249 20.03 26.49 6.44
CA ASN A 249 21.29 26.68 5.73
C ASN A 249 21.26 25.99 4.36
N LEU A 250 20.76 24.75 4.32
CA LEU A 250 20.63 23.99 3.07
C LEU A 250 19.65 24.68 2.12
N TYR A 251 18.46 25.04 2.58
CA TYR A 251 17.47 25.78 1.81
C TYR A 251 18.07 27.03 1.17
N SER A 252 18.73 27.88 1.97
CA SER A 252 19.31 29.13 1.46
C SER A 252 20.44 28.89 0.44
N ALA A 253 21.28 27.89 0.67
CA ALA A 253 22.37 27.55 -0.24
C ALA A 253 21.84 27.03 -1.58
N VAL A 254 20.81 26.16 -1.55
CA VAL A 254 20.18 25.59 -2.76
C VAL A 254 19.40 26.66 -3.51
N GLN A 255 18.61 27.48 -2.82
CA GLN A 255 17.87 28.59 -3.42
C GLN A 255 18.80 29.56 -4.18
N ASN A 256 19.96 29.88 -3.61
CA ASN A 256 20.95 30.73 -4.30
C ASN A 256 21.49 30.06 -5.57
N MET A 257 21.68 28.76 -5.59
CA MET A 257 22.11 28.02 -6.78
C MET A 257 21.01 27.98 -7.84
N ASP A 258 19.76 27.71 -7.43
CA ASP A 258 18.61 27.66 -8.32
C ASP A 258 18.30 29.01 -8.98
N ILE A 259 18.20 30.10 -8.19
CA ILE A 259 18.01 31.46 -8.70
C ILE A 259 19.10 31.84 -9.69
N TYR A 260 20.37 31.50 -9.39
CA TYR A 260 21.46 31.76 -10.31
C TYR A 260 21.28 31.01 -11.62
N LEU A 261 20.96 29.71 -11.56
CA LEU A 261 20.78 28.86 -12.72
C LEU A 261 19.63 29.33 -13.60
N GLN A 262 18.49 29.67 -13.01
CA GLN A 262 17.31 30.22 -13.71
C GLN A 262 17.60 31.58 -14.36
N SER A 263 18.57 32.35 -13.87
CA SER A 263 18.98 33.63 -14.45
C SER A 263 19.88 33.50 -15.70
N GLN A 264 20.36 32.29 -16.01
CA GLN A 264 21.23 32.05 -17.14
C GLN A 264 20.44 31.73 -18.41
N ASP A 265 21.00 32.10 -19.57
CA ASP A 265 20.49 31.63 -20.86
C ASP A 265 21.12 30.26 -21.18
N TYR A 266 20.38 29.19 -20.89
CA TYR A 266 20.80 27.81 -21.13
C TYR A 266 20.05 27.14 -22.30
N GLY A 267 19.20 27.88 -23.03
CA GLY A 267 18.38 27.38 -24.13
C GLY A 267 17.43 26.25 -23.68
N ASN A 268 17.34 25.19 -24.49
CA ASN A 268 16.50 24.02 -24.19
C ASN A 268 17.36 22.86 -23.65
N SER A 269 18.17 23.08 -22.61
CA SER A 269 19.01 22.04 -22.02
C SER A 269 18.23 21.20 -21.02
N GLU A 270 17.90 19.97 -21.40
CA GLU A 270 17.19 19.01 -20.53
C GLU A 270 17.94 18.72 -19.21
N ASP A 271 19.27 18.70 -19.24
CA ASP A 271 20.09 18.53 -18.03
C ASP A 271 19.88 19.67 -17.02
N VAL A 272 19.74 20.91 -17.52
CA VAL A 272 19.52 22.08 -16.67
C VAL A 272 18.09 22.09 -16.13
N ASP A 273 17.10 21.81 -16.95
CA ASP A 273 15.68 21.71 -16.52
C ASP A 273 15.50 20.62 -15.45
N ASN A 274 16.14 19.47 -15.62
CA ASN A 274 16.13 18.38 -14.64
C ASN A 274 16.80 18.82 -13.32
N LEU A 275 17.93 19.53 -13.39
CA LEU A 275 18.61 20.01 -12.20
C LEU A 275 17.75 21.06 -11.46
N ILE A 276 17.13 21.99 -12.15
CA ILE A 276 16.23 22.97 -11.54
C ILE A 276 15.12 22.22 -10.76
N SER A 277 14.47 21.26 -11.39
CA SER A 277 13.44 20.46 -10.71
C SER A 277 13.95 19.68 -9.49
N ASP A 278 15.19 19.17 -9.55
CA ASP A 278 15.82 18.48 -8.42
C ASP A 278 16.20 19.46 -7.28
N LEU A 279 16.64 20.68 -7.60
CA LEU A 279 16.92 21.73 -6.62
C LEU A 279 15.62 22.24 -5.96
N GLU A 280 14.58 22.50 -6.73
CA GLU A 280 13.24 22.87 -6.25
C GLU A 280 12.71 21.81 -5.25
N LYS A 281 12.90 20.53 -5.54
CA LYS A 281 12.53 19.43 -4.61
C LYS A 281 13.27 19.54 -3.26
N ILE A 282 14.57 19.84 -3.27
CA ILE A 282 15.33 20.07 -2.02
C ILE A 282 14.80 21.31 -1.30
N GLU A 283 14.52 22.38 -2.02
CA GLU A 283 13.96 23.60 -1.44
C GLU A 283 12.61 23.34 -0.77
N ASP A 284 11.71 22.62 -1.43
CA ASP A 284 10.39 22.29 -0.90
C ASP A 284 10.48 21.45 0.38
N ILE A 285 11.27 20.37 0.36
CA ILE A 285 11.42 19.49 1.52
C ILE A 285 12.04 20.24 2.71
N PHE A 286 13.18 20.90 2.51
CA PHE A 286 13.93 21.50 3.62
C PHE A 286 13.43 22.92 3.96
N GLY A 287 12.76 23.60 3.03
CA GLY A 287 12.02 24.82 3.28
C GLY A 287 10.86 24.61 4.27
N ASN A 288 10.14 23.49 4.12
CA ASN A 288 9.10 23.10 5.07
C ASN A 288 9.69 22.56 6.39
N LEU A 289 10.80 21.82 6.34
CA LEU A 289 11.41 21.21 7.53
C LEU A 289 12.06 22.24 8.46
N LYS A 290 12.48 23.41 7.96
CA LYS A 290 13.02 24.52 8.78
C LYS A 290 11.98 25.20 9.68
N GLU A 291 10.69 24.97 9.44
CA GLU A 291 9.59 25.60 10.17
C GLU A 291 8.98 24.62 11.18
N LEU A 292 8.67 25.13 12.40
CA LEU A 292 8.08 24.32 13.48
C LEU A 292 6.63 23.90 13.19
N ASP A 293 5.89 24.69 12.42
CA ASP A 293 4.49 24.47 12.09
C ASP A 293 4.30 24.47 10.55
N SER A 294 5.00 23.56 9.92
CA SER A 294 4.88 23.42 8.46
C SER A 294 3.53 22.83 8.05
N GLU A 295 3.12 23.09 6.81
CA GLU A 295 1.92 22.48 6.22
C GLU A 295 2.13 21.01 5.85
N ASN A 296 3.33 20.47 6.12
CA ASN A 296 3.71 19.12 5.80
C ASN A 296 3.88 18.23 7.05
N ILE A 297 3.66 16.94 6.86
CA ILE A 297 3.99 15.87 7.80
C ILE A 297 5.31 15.25 7.36
N PHE A 298 6.22 15.02 8.32
CA PHE A 298 7.52 14.40 8.07
C PHE A 298 7.64 13.08 8.81
N TRP A 299 8.26 12.08 8.16
CA TRP A 299 8.64 10.81 8.78
C TRP A 299 9.89 10.22 8.14
N ILE A 300 10.48 9.24 8.81
CA ILE A 300 11.65 8.52 8.35
C ILE A 300 11.26 7.07 8.09
N ASP A 301 11.50 6.57 6.85
CA ASP A 301 11.50 5.14 6.57
C ASP A 301 12.87 4.56 6.93
N ASN A 302 12.87 3.49 7.77
CA ASN A 302 14.09 2.88 8.34
C ASN A 302 14.32 1.44 7.85
N LYS A 303 13.76 1.03 6.71
CA LYS A 303 13.80 -0.40 6.27
C LYS A 303 15.18 -0.90 5.86
N ARG A 304 15.94 -0.14 5.08
CA ARG A 304 17.27 -0.51 4.56
C ARG A 304 18.27 0.64 4.64
N LYS A 305 17.79 1.83 4.54
CA LYS A 305 18.51 3.09 4.61
C LYS A 305 17.53 4.15 5.10
N ILE A 306 18.04 5.18 5.69
CA ILE A 306 17.21 6.31 6.13
C ILE A 306 16.72 7.08 4.91
N VAL A 307 15.41 7.18 4.79
CA VAL A 307 14.72 7.99 3.78
C VAL A 307 13.84 8.99 4.50
N LEU A 308 14.12 10.26 4.35
CA LEU A 308 13.24 11.33 4.81
C LEU A 308 12.07 11.45 3.85
N ASN A 309 10.85 11.31 4.37
CA ASN A 309 9.62 11.45 3.61
C ASN A 309 8.84 12.66 4.11
N THR A 310 8.09 13.26 3.20
CA THR A 310 7.15 14.33 3.52
C THR A 310 5.89 14.25 2.67
N CYS A 311 4.77 14.67 3.21
CA CYS A 311 3.55 14.90 2.47
C CYS A 311 2.75 16.06 3.08
N SER A 312 1.89 16.68 2.27
CA SER A 312 0.99 17.73 2.74
C SER A 312 0.00 17.23 3.79
N LYS A 313 -0.31 18.05 4.76
CA LYS A 313 -1.46 17.88 5.69
C LYS A 313 -2.81 17.90 4.96
N TYR A 314 -2.86 18.47 3.77
CA TYR A 314 -4.04 18.65 2.92
C TYR A 314 -4.12 17.63 1.78
N VAL A 315 -3.69 16.39 2.02
CA VAL A 315 -3.72 15.30 1.01
C VAL A 315 -5.13 15.07 0.46
N SER A 316 -6.16 15.21 1.28
CA SER A 316 -7.55 15.08 0.85
C SER A 316 -7.92 16.10 -0.24
N ASP A 317 -7.47 17.37 -0.09
CA ASP A 317 -7.70 18.39 -1.10
C ASP A 317 -6.92 18.10 -2.40
N GLN A 318 -5.69 17.63 -2.30
CA GLN A 318 -4.90 17.20 -3.46
C GLN A 318 -5.54 16.02 -4.20
N ILE A 319 -6.10 15.05 -3.47
CA ILE A 319 -6.84 13.94 -4.07
C ILE A 319 -8.09 14.46 -4.79
N ASN A 320 -8.84 15.38 -4.15
CA ASN A 320 -10.01 15.99 -4.76
C ASN A 320 -9.68 16.70 -6.06
N GLU A 321 -8.66 17.56 -6.04
CA GLU A 321 -8.20 18.30 -7.22
C GLU A 321 -7.82 17.36 -8.37
N VAL A 322 -7.02 16.34 -8.08
CA VAL A 322 -6.48 15.43 -9.11
C VAL A 322 -7.51 14.45 -9.64
N LEU A 323 -8.37 13.89 -8.77
CA LEU A 323 -9.32 12.85 -9.19
C LEU A 323 -10.73 13.35 -9.41
N PHE A 324 -11.24 14.27 -8.57
CA PHE A 324 -12.67 14.55 -8.50
C PHE A 324 -13.09 15.88 -9.12
N GLU A 325 -12.20 16.84 -9.25
CA GLU A 325 -12.50 18.09 -9.95
C GLU A 325 -12.57 17.97 -11.48
N ASP A 326 -12.01 16.88 -12.03
CA ASP A 326 -12.16 16.55 -13.46
C ASP A 326 -13.62 16.20 -13.79
N LYS A 327 -14.34 17.15 -14.39
CA LYS A 327 -15.75 17.01 -14.79
C LYS A 327 -15.95 16.27 -16.11
N ASP A 328 -14.89 15.96 -16.84
CA ASP A 328 -14.96 15.27 -18.12
C ASP A 328 -15.28 13.78 -17.96
N SER A 329 -14.99 13.22 -16.77
CA SER A 329 -15.19 11.81 -16.48
C SER A 329 -16.04 11.57 -15.22
N ILE A 330 -16.84 10.52 -15.28
CA ILE A 330 -17.66 10.02 -14.17
C ILE A 330 -16.84 8.97 -13.43
N LYS A 331 -16.68 9.17 -12.11
CA LYS A 331 -15.99 8.24 -11.23
C LYS A 331 -17.00 7.38 -10.47
N ILE A 332 -16.78 6.06 -10.48
CA ILE A 332 -17.59 5.09 -9.76
C ILE A 332 -16.69 4.42 -8.74
N LEU A 333 -16.93 4.70 -7.47
CA LEU A 333 -16.15 4.16 -6.36
C LEU A 333 -16.83 2.91 -5.81
N THR A 334 -16.09 1.84 -5.67
CA THR A 334 -16.58 0.57 -5.13
C THR A 334 -15.59 -0.06 -4.16
N SER A 335 -16.09 -0.59 -3.08
CA SER A 335 -15.34 -1.39 -2.11
C SER A 335 -16.30 -2.07 -1.15
N ALA A 336 -15.86 -3.16 -0.53
CA ALA A 336 -16.61 -3.84 0.52
C ALA A 336 -16.60 -3.07 1.87
N THR A 337 -15.74 -2.07 2.04
CA THR A 337 -15.43 -1.49 3.35
C THR A 337 -15.44 0.04 3.38
N LEU A 338 -16.24 0.71 2.52
CA LEU A 338 -16.34 2.17 2.52
C LEU A 338 -17.14 2.72 3.71
N ASN A 339 -18.14 1.99 4.16
CA ASN A 339 -18.97 2.41 5.29
C ASN A 339 -18.29 2.09 6.62
N THR A 340 -18.19 3.07 7.49
CA THR A 340 -17.57 2.97 8.82
C THR A 340 -18.54 3.22 9.98
N SER A 341 -19.75 3.69 9.69
CA SER A 341 -20.84 3.91 10.65
C SER A 341 -22.05 3.06 10.34
N SER A 342 -22.87 2.78 11.34
CA SER A 342 -24.19 2.17 11.19
C SER A 342 -25.31 3.21 11.07
N LYS A 343 -25.02 4.49 11.27
CA LYS A 343 -25.96 5.60 11.14
C LYS A 343 -26.00 6.10 9.70
N ASP A 344 -27.18 6.20 9.12
CA ASP A 344 -27.37 6.54 7.70
C ASP A 344 -26.69 7.86 7.30
N GLU A 345 -26.74 8.88 8.14
CA GLU A 345 -26.16 10.19 7.88
C GLU A 345 -24.62 10.19 7.91
N GLU A 346 -23.99 9.25 8.64
CA GLU A 346 -22.55 9.16 8.86
C GLU A 346 -21.88 8.02 8.07
N LEU A 347 -22.65 7.25 7.27
CA LEU A 347 -22.19 6.00 6.64
C LEU A 347 -20.83 6.11 5.95
N TYR A 348 -20.61 7.17 5.20
CA TYR A 348 -19.41 7.38 4.39
C TYR A 348 -18.61 8.60 4.80
N GLU A 349 -18.99 9.30 5.88
CA GLU A 349 -18.39 10.58 6.28
C GLU A 349 -16.87 10.48 6.44
N TYR A 350 -16.40 9.46 7.18
CA TYR A 350 -14.98 9.25 7.37
C TYR A 350 -14.23 9.06 6.04
N TYR A 351 -14.78 8.26 5.14
CA TYR A 351 -14.19 8.00 3.84
C TYR A 351 -14.18 9.26 2.96
N THR A 352 -15.32 9.93 2.83
CA THR A 352 -15.45 11.12 1.97
C THR A 352 -14.53 12.25 2.42
N ASN A 353 -14.38 12.45 3.73
CA ASN A 353 -13.47 13.43 4.30
C ASN A 353 -12.00 13.10 3.99
N ASN A 354 -11.59 11.84 4.13
CA ASN A 354 -10.22 11.43 3.88
C ASN A 354 -9.78 11.54 2.40
N VAL A 355 -10.71 11.36 1.46
CA VAL A 355 -10.42 11.49 0.02
C VAL A 355 -10.84 12.84 -0.57
N GLY A 356 -11.30 13.78 0.27
CA GLY A 356 -11.67 15.12 -0.15
C GLY A 356 -12.97 15.22 -0.98
N LEU A 357 -13.81 14.17 -0.94
CA LEU A 357 -15.10 14.20 -1.62
C LEU A 357 -16.07 15.11 -0.87
N ARG A 358 -16.44 16.21 -1.51
CA ARG A 358 -17.42 17.14 -0.95
C ARG A 358 -18.82 16.70 -1.36
N VAL A 359 -19.71 16.51 -0.37
CA VAL A 359 -21.12 16.19 -0.64
C VAL A 359 -21.77 17.41 -1.30
N ASN A 360 -22.08 17.28 -2.57
CA ASN A 360 -22.79 18.26 -3.37
C ASN A 360 -23.79 17.55 -4.31
N ASN A 361 -24.50 18.29 -5.14
CA ASN A 361 -25.50 17.73 -6.06
C ASN A 361 -24.92 16.80 -7.14
N GLU A 362 -23.61 16.71 -7.26
CA GLU A 362 -22.89 15.85 -8.23
C GLU A 362 -22.44 14.53 -7.61
N LEU A 363 -22.49 14.38 -6.26
CA LEU A 363 -22.12 13.16 -5.54
C LEU A 363 -23.37 12.34 -5.21
N PHE A 364 -23.43 11.12 -5.77
CA PHE A 364 -24.44 10.14 -5.44
C PHE A 364 -23.88 9.08 -4.49
N LEU A 365 -24.43 9.01 -3.28
CA LEU A 365 -24.11 7.98 -2.29
C LEU A 365 -25.18 6.88 -2.35
N SER A 366 -24.77 5.65 -2.69
CA SER A 366 -25.68 4.52 -2.70
C SER A 366 -25.75 3.87 -1.32
N GLU A 367 -26.89 3.27 -0.99
CA GLU A 367 -26.98 2.40 0.18
C GLU A 367 -26.00 1.21 0.08
N PRO A 368 -25.42 0.75 1.22
CA PRO A 368 -24.60 -0.45 1.27
C PRO A 368 -25.37 -1.66 0.72
N LYS A 369 -24.72 -2.41 -0.16
CA LYS A 369 -25.32 -3.63 -0.69
C LYS A 369 -25.10 -4.80 0.27
N LYS A 370 -26.16 -5.56 0.53
CA LYS A 370 -26.07 -6.77 1.33
C LYS A 370 -25.27 -7.85 0.58
N SER A 371 -24.46 -8.57 1.33
CA SER A 371 -23.76 -9.74 0.79
C SER A 371 -24.75 -10.83 0.37
N PRO A 372 -24.49 -11.58 -0.72
CA PRO A 372 -25.29 -12.71 -1.14
C PRO A 372 -25.04 -13.99 -0.30
N PHE A 373 -24.06 -13.98 0.61
CA PHE A 373 -23.67 -15.15 1.38
C PHE A 373 -24.51 -15.32 2.66
N ASP A 374 -24.78 -16.58 3.02
CA ASP A 374 -25.49 -16.94 4.24
C ASP A 374 -24.52 -17.02 5.43
N TYR A 375 -24.17 -15.87 5.98
CA TYR A 375 -23.27 -15.81 7.14
C TYR A 375 -23.91 -16.42 8.41
N GLU A 376 -25.23 -16.32 8.58
CA GLU A 376 -25.91 -16.79 9.80
C GLU A 376 -25.76 -18.30 9.98
N ASN A 377 -25.83 -19.05 8.88
CA ASN A 377 -25.72 -20.51 8.94
C ASN A 377 -24.28 -21.00 8.73
N ASN A 378 -23.44 -20.22 8.02
CA ASN A 378 -22.14 -20.70 7.56
C ASN A 378 -20.96 -20.15 8.35
N MET A 379 -21.20 -19.25 9.31
CA MET A 379 -20.12 -18.64 10.08
C MET A 379 -20.45 -18.59 11.58
N ILE A 380 -19.45 -18.86 12.42
CA ILE A 380 -19.46 -18.55 13.84
C ILE A 380 -18.30 -17.60 14.16
N CYS A 381 -18.54 -16.62 15.04
CA CYS A 381 -17.51 -15.72 15.52
C CYS A 381 -17.18 -16.01 16.99
N TYR A 382 -15.97 -16.46 17.25
CA TYR A 382 -15.44 -16.66 18.60
C TYR A 382 -14.69 -15.42 19.06
N CYS A 383 -15.13 -14.81 20.16
CA CYS A 383 -14.51 -13.65 20.78
C CYS A 383 -13.81 -14.06 22.08
N CYS A 384 -12.49 -14.23 22.05
CA CYS A 384 -11.72 -14.64 23.22
C CYS A 384 -11.48 -13.47 24.17
N LYS A 385 -11.91 -13.59 25.41
CA LYS A 385 -11.75 -12.57 26.47
C LYS A 385 -10.71 -12.94 27.51
N ASP A 386 -10.51 -14.23 27.72
CA ASP A 386 -9.70 -14.84 28.79
C ASP A 386 -8.23 -15.02 28.36
N ILE A 387 -7.64 -13.93 27.91
CA ILE A 387 -6.20 -13.83 27.56
C ILE A 387 -5.63 -12.52 28.09
N THR A 388 -4.32 -12.51 28.25
CA THR A 388 -3.58 -11.30 28.58
C THR A 388 -3.82 -10.22 27.51
N ALA A 389 -4.05 -8.97 27.94
CA ALA A 389 -4.25 -7.87 26.99
C ALA A 389 -2.96 -7.58 26.19
N PRO A 390 -3.08 -7.13 24.90
CA PRO A 390 -1.91 -6.82 24.08
C PRO A 390 -0.95 -5.76 24.65
N ASN A 391 -1.41 -4.96 25.61
CA ASN A 391 -0.63 -3.96 26.33
C ASN A 391 -0.25 -4.42 27.76
N GLY A 392 -0.45 -5.70 28.09
CA GLY A 392 0.02 -6.33 29.34
C GLY A 392 1.46 -6.80 29.23
N GLU A 393 1.85 -7.73 30.12
CA GLU A 393 3.16 -8.38 30.04
C GLU A 393 3.28 -9.15 28.71
N HIS A 394 4.27 -8.80 27.91
CA HIS A 394 4.38 -9.28 26.52
C HIS A 394 4.55 -10.80 26.43
N ASP A 395 5.37 -11.39 27.30
CA ASP A 395 5.60 -12.85 27.31
C ASP A 395 4.33 -13.62 27.69
N ASP A 396 3.55 -13.09 28.64
CA ASP A 396 2.27 -13.66 29.03
C ASP A 396 1.26 -13.57 27.89
N TYR A 397 1.23 -12.42 27.20
CA TYR A 397 0.39 -12.23 26.02
C TYR A 397 0.73 -13.24 24.92
N ILE A 398 2.00 -13.37 24.54
CA ILE A 398 2.46 -14.32 23.50
C ILE A 398 2.15 -15.76 23.89
N ARG A 399 2.34 -16.12 25.15
CA ARG A 399 2.00 -17.46 25.66
C ARG A 399 0.51 -17.74 25.56
N ASP A 400 -0.34 -16.81 25.99
CA ASP A 400 -1.78 -16.99 26.01
C ASP A 400 -2.37 -17.09 24.58
N ILE A 401 -1.94 -16.20 23.65
CA ILE A 401 -2.39 -16.29 22.26
C ILE A 401 -1.89 -17.56 21.58
N THR A 402 -0.64 -18.00 21.83
CA THR A 402 -0.11 -19.25 21.30
C THR A 402 -0.95 -20.45 21.77
N ARG A 403 -1.25 -20.53 23.06
CA ARG A 403 -2.11 -21.58 23.63
C ARG A 403 -3.51 -21.60 22.98
N LYS A 404 -4.15 -20.45 22.80
CA LYS A 404 -5.48 -20.36 22.16
C LYS A 404 -5.43 -20.70 20.68
N ILE A 405 -4.36 -20.34 19.98
CA ILE A 405 -4.16 -20.72 18.58
C ILE A 405 -4.05 -22.26 18.48
N ILE A 406 -3.24 -22.91 19.32
CA ILE A 406 -3.11 -24.39 19.33
C ILE A 406 -4.47 -25.07 19.59
N GLU A 407 -5.25 -24.54 20.54
CA GLU A 407 -6.59 -25.06 20.83
C GLU A 407 -7.51 -24.98 19.59
N LEU A 408 -7.53 -23.85 18.91
CA LEU A 408 -8.31 -23.64 17.67
C LEU A 408 -7.82 -24.53 16.52
N LEU A 409 -6.49 -24.65 16.32
CA LEU A 409 -5.91 -25.51 15.28
C LEU A 409 -6.27 -26.99 15.49
N ASN A 410 -6.33 -27.45 16.73
CA ASN A 410 -6.75 -28.81 17.05
C ASN A 410 -8.23 -29.06 16.73
N ILE A 411 -9.07 -28.03 16.84
CA ILE A 411 -10.49 -28.11 16.48
C ILE A 411 -10.66 -28.13 14.95
N THR A 412 -9.97 -27.27 14.21
CA THR A 412 -10.13 -27.08 12.75
C THR A 412 -9.25 -27.98 11.91
N LYS A 413 -8.31 -28.72 12.52
CA LYS A 413 -7.31 -29.56 11.84
C LYS A 413 -6.44 -28.78 10.83
N GLY A 414 -5.91 -27.66 11.25
CA GLY A 414 -5.22 -26.70 10.36
C GLY A 414 -6.24 -25.82 9.63
N LYS A 415 -6.16 -25.71 8.30
CA LYS A 415 -7.08 -24.92 7.44
C LYS A 415 -7.23 -23.46 7.91
N THR A 416 -6.13 -22.88 8.41
CA THR A 416 -6.18 -21.64 9.19
C THR A 416 -5.29 -20.55 8.61
N LEU A 417 -5.85 -19.36 8.47
CA LEU A 417 -5.14 -18.12 8.25
C LEU A 417 -5.07 -17.33 9.56
N ILE A 418 -3.86 -17.01 10.02
CA ILE A 418 -3.64 -16.22 11.24
C ILE A 418 -3.14 -14.82 10.84
N LEU A 419 -3.92 -13.80 11.16
CA LEU A 419 -3.66 -12.41 10.83
C LEU A 419 -3.09 -11.67 12.04
N PHE A 420 -1.86 -11.20 11.88
CA PHE A 420 -1.15 -10.39 12.86
C PHE A 420 -1.10 -8.92 12.45
N THR A 421 -1.00 -8.04 13.42
CA THR A 421 -0.70 -6.62 13.23
C THR A 421 0.78 -6.29 13.49
N SER A 422 1.54 -7.24 14.07
CA SER A 422 2.96 -7.11 14.41
C SER A 422 3.75 -8.27 13.79
N LYS A 423 4.82 -7.95 13.07
CA LYS A 423 5.76 -8.96 12.54
C LYS A 423 6.52 -9.66 13.66
N ALA A 424 6.84 -8.94 14.74
CA ALA A 424 7.52 -9.47 15.91
C ALA A 424 6.68 -10.56 16.58
N ASP A 425 5.42 -10.26 16.90
CA ASP A 425 4.51 -11.22 17.52
C ASP A 425 4.28 -12.43 16.62
N MET A 426 4.15 -12.20 15.30
CA MET A 426 4.01 -13.28 14.32
C MET A 426 5.19 -14.26 14.37
N ARG A 427 6.43 -13.76 14.42
CA ARG A 427 7.65 -14.60 14.49
C ARG A 427 7.72 -15.36 15.81
N LEU A 428 7.45 -14.70 16.95
CA LEU A 428 7.45 -15.35 18.26
C LEU A 428 6.42 -16.48 18.35
N VAL A 429 5.20 -16.22 17.88
CA VAL A 429 4.14 -17.24 17.85
C VAL A 429 4.52 -18.38 16.91
N TYR A 430 5.06 -18.08 15.72
CA TYR A 430 5.54 -19.10 14.79
C TYR A 430 6.60 -20.01 15.42
N ASP A 431 7.61 -19.43 16.09
CA ASP A 431 8.68 -20.19 16.76
C ASP A 431 8.15 -21.05 17.91
N ASN A 432 7.14 -20.57 18.63
CA ASN A 432 6.48 -21.35 19.66
C ASN A 432 5.65 -22.51 19.08
N LEU A 433 4.87 -22.26 18.03
CA LEU A 433 4.08 -23.30 17.36
C LEU A 433 4.96 -24.41 16.78
N ARG A 434 6.16 -24.08 16.27
CA ARG A 434 7.11 -25.08 15.78
C ARG A 434 7.61 -26.04 16.85
N LYS A 435 7.66 -25.62 18.11
CA LYS A 435 8.08 -26.47 19.25
C LYS A 435 7.02 -27.53 19.63
N GLU A 436 5.76 -27.30 19.24
CA GLU A 436 4.62 -28.12 19.67
C GLU A 436 4.36 -29.36 18.78
N ASN A 437 5.24 -29.65 17.78
CA ASN A 437 5.10 -30.78 16.87
C ASN A 437 3.67 -30.98 16.32
N LEU A 438 3.04 -29.87 15.89
CA LEU A 438 1.70 -29.91 15.32
C LEU A 438 1.68 -30.75 14.02
N PRO A 439 0.61 -31.51 13.74
CA PRO A 439 0.50 -32.33 12.53
C PRO A 439 0.16 -31.52 11.27
N TYR A 440 0.32 -30.20 11.31
CA TYR A 440 0.00 -29.27 10.25
C TYR A 440 1.25 -28.56 9.77
N GLU A 441 1.34 -28.29 8.46
CA GLU A 441 2.41 -27.47 7.91
C GLU A 441 2.21 -26.02 8.32
N LEU A 442 3.27 -25.42 8.87
CA LEU A 442 3.28 -24.01 9.28
C LEU A 442 3.97 -23.18 8.20
N LEU A 443 3.20 -22.33 7.52
CA LEU A 443 3.66 -21.41 6.50
C LEU A 443 3.81 -20.02 7.12
N LEU A 444 4.99 -19.43 6.98
CA LEU A 444 5.26 -18.07 7.44
C LEU A 444 5.40 -17.16 6.23
N GLN A 445 4.70 -16.04 6.24
CA GLN A 445 4.91 -14.99 5.24
C GLN A 445 6.37 -14.54 5.27
N LYS A 446 7.07 -14.67 4.13
CA LYS A 446 8.47 -14.27 3.97
C LYS A 446 8.55 -12.83 3.47
N ASP A 447 9.51 -12.06 4.00
CA ASP A 447 9.79 -10.73 3.49
C ASP A 447 10.34 -10.82 2.06
N GLY A 448 9.76 -10.05 1.13
CA GLY A 448 10.20 -10.01 -0.29
C GLY A 448 9.88 -11.25 -1.13
N ALA A 449 9.22 -12.27 -0.56
CA ALA A 449 8.73 -13.40 -1.34
C ALA A 449 7.46 -13.01 -2.11
N SER A 450 7.31 -13.57 -3.31
CA SER A 450 6.06 -13.44 -4.05
C SER A 450 4.89 -13.93 -3.20
N GLN A 451 3.93 -13.07 -2.95
CA GLN A 451 2.71 -13.45 -2.20
C GLN A 451 1.95 -14.59 -2.90
N ASN A 452 2.09 -14.69 -4.21
CA ASN A 452 1.43 -15.71 -5.00
C ASN A 452 1.98 -17.11 -4.70
N SER A 453 3.30 -17.28 -4.51
CA SER A 453 3.86 -18.60 -4.18
C SER A 453 3.38 -19.10 -2.82
N THR A 454 3.39 -18.26 -1.79
CA THR A 454 2.88 -18.64 -0.46
C THR A 454 1.38 -18.93 -0.47
N LYS A 455 0.62 -18.20 -1.29
CA LYS A 455 -0.82 -18.41 -1.47
C LYS A 455 -1.12 -19.74 -2.16
N GLU A 456 -0.39 -20.09 -3.22
CA GLU A 456 -0.57 -21.37 -3.91
C GLU A 456 -0.14 -22.54 -3.00
N GLU A 457 0.98 -22.42 -2.28
CA GLU A 457 1.42 -23.41 -1.29
C GLU A 457 0.34 -23.66 -0.20
N PHE A 458 -0.29 -22.57 0.31
CA PHE A 458 -1.39 -22.67 1.28
C PHE A 458 -2.65 -23.31 0.68
N LYS A 459 -2.96 -23.08 -0.60
CA LYS A 459 -4.10 -23.69 -1.28
C LYS A 459 -3.88 -25.17 -1.54
N ASP A 460 -2.67 -25.54 -1.95
CA ASP A 460 -2.35 -26.92 -2.33
C ASP A 460 -2.29 -27.83 -1.12
N ASN A 461 -1.88 -27.31 0.04
CA ASN A 461 -1.86 -28.03 1.30
C ASN A 461 -3.07 -27.66 2.17
N ILE A 462 -4.16 -28.41 2.04
CA ILE A 462 -5.46 -28.16 2.69
C ILE A 462 -5.36 -28.01 4.21
N ASN A 463 -4.47 -28.76 4.87
CA ASN A 463 -4.35 -28.76 6.35
C ASN A 463 -3.24 -27.85 6.87
N SER A 464 -2.75 -26.92 6.06
CA SER A 464 -1.71 -25.99 6.47
C SER A 464 -2.24 -24.82 7.31
N VAL A 465 -1.31 -24.12 7.94
CA VAL A 465 -1.56 -22.92 8.76
C VAL A 465 -0.67 -21.80 8.24
N LEU A 466 -1.26 -20.71 7.78
CA LEU A 466 -0.54 -19.55 7.27
C LEU A 466 -0.54 -18.42 8.30
N LEU A 467 0.66 -18.05 8.76
CA LEU A 467 0.86 -16.88 9.61
C LEU A 467 1.28 -15.68 8.74
N SER A 468 0.57 -14.56 8.86
CA SER A 468 0.80 -13.41 7.99
C SER A 468 0.47 -12.07 8.64
N THR A 469 1.01 -10.99 8.03
CA THR A 469 0.76 -9.58 8.38
C THR A 469 0.44 -8.76 7.14
N GLY A 470 0.12 -7.48 7.31
CA GLY A 470 0.11 -6.46 6.24
C GLY A 470 -0.77 -6.83 5.05
N SER A 471 -0.14 -7.07 3.92
CA SER A 471 -0.81 -7.28 2.62
C SER A 471 -1.72 -8.52 2.54
N PHE A 472 -1.59 -9.46 3.46
CA PHE A 472 -2.50 -10.62 3.54
C PHE A 472 -3.86 -10.28 4.19
N TRP A 473 -3.98 -9.14 4.84
CA TRP A 473 -5.29 -8.60 5.22
C TRP A 473 -6.12 -8.23 3.98
N GLU A 474 -5.42 -7.89 2.87
CA GLU A 474 -6.00 -7.48 1.60
C GLU A 474 -5.51 -8.39 0.46
N GLY A 475 -6.31 -8.56 -0.59
CA GLY A 475 -5.85 -9.17 -1.84
C GLY A 475 -5.68 -10.70 -1.89
N ILE A 476 -6.02 -11.45 -0.83
CA ILE A 476 -6.03 -12.92 -0.88
C ILE A 476 -7.43 -13.43 -1.16
N ASP A 477 -7.58 -14.19 -2.24
CA ASP A 477 -8.78 -14.93 -2.58
C ASP A 477 -8.48 -16.44 -2.46
N ILE A 478 -8.85 -17.02 -1.31
CA ILE A 478 -8.75 -18.45 -1.05
C ILE A 478 -10.17 -18.98 -0.88
N LYS A 479 -10.62 -19.81 -1.81
CA LYS A 479 -11.95 -20.44 -1.80
C LYS A 479 -11.84 -21.90 -1.40
N GLY A 480 -12.88 -22.39 -0.74
CA GLY A 480 -13.05 -23.80 -0.46
C GLY A 480 -12.36 -24.27 0.82
N LYS A 481 -12.12 -25.59 0.89
CA LYS A 481 -11.75 -26.30 2.13
C LYS A 481 -10.40 -25.92 2.75
N SER A 482 -9.51 -25.22 2.02
CA SER A 482 -8.18 -24.83 2.54
C SER A 482 -8.25 -23.71 3.58
N LEU A 483 -9.35 -22.95 3.64
CA LEU A 483 -9.55 -21.88 4.61
C LEU A 483 -10.91 -22.01 5.28
N SER A 484 -10.90 -22.53 6.49
CA SER A 484 -12.10 -22.68 7.32
C SER A 484 -11.98 -21.98 8.68
N ASN A 485 -10.82 -21.36 8.97
CA ASN A 485 -10.60 -20.62 10.19
C ASN A 485 -9.74 -19.38 9.91
N VAL A 486 -10.20 -18.21 10.29
CA VAL A 486 -9.42 -16.98 10.28
C VAL A 486 -9.27 -16.51 11.72
N ILE A 487 -8.02 -16.46 12.19
CA ILE A 487 -7.67 -15.99 13.52
C ILE A 487 -7.13 -14.57 13.42
N ILE A 488 -7.79 -13.62 14.05
CA ILE A 488 -7.35 -12.23 14.20
C ILE A 488 -6.75 -12.12 15.60
N VAL A 489 -5.43 -12.01 15.68
CA VAL A 489 -4.69 -12.11 16.94
C VAL A 489 -4.94 -10.92 17.86
N ARG A 490 -5.15 -9.74 17.29
CA ARG A 490 -5.61 -8.55 18.02
C ARG A 490 -6.45 -7.65 17.12
N LEU A 491 -7.28 -6.82 17.74
CA LEU A 491 -8.02 -5.78 17.01
C LEU A 491 -7.05 -4.88 16.23
N PRO A 492 -7.26 -4.71 14.91
CA PRO A 492 -6.31 -4.05 14.03
C PRO A 492 -6.40 -2.52 14.11
N PHE A 493 -6.18 -1.96 15.30
CA PHE A 493 -6.01 -0.52 15.44
C PHE A 493 -4.80 -0.04 14.63
N PRO A 494 -4.89 1.13 14.01
CA PRO A 494 -3.76 1.68 13.27
C PRO A 494 -2.56 1.90 14.21
N ILE A 495 -1.36 1.69 13.66
CA ILE A 495 -0.12 2.00 14.38
C ILE A 495 -0.04 3.52 14.49
N PRO A 496 0.38 4.09 15.65
CA PRO A 496 0.56 5.52 15.81
C PRO A 496 1.79 6.01 15.03
N ASP A 497 1.66 6.05 13.70
CA ASP A 497 2.61 6.70 12.82
C ASP A 497 2.33 8.23 12.73
N PRO A 498 3.24 9.03 12.18
CA PRO A 498 3.06 10.48 12.10
C PRO A 498 1.78 10.94 11.41
N ILE A 499 1.27 10.14 10.49
CA ILE A 499 0.05 10.45 9.72
C ILE A 499 -1.20 10.21 10.57
N ILE A 500 -1.27 9.07 11.22
CA ILE A 500 -2.38 8.75 12.16
C ILE A 500 -2.37 9.73 13.34
N GLU A 501 -1.19 10.11 13.82
CA GLU A 501 -1.09 11.11 14.89
C GLU A 501 -1.58 12.49 14.43
N TYR A 502 -1.22 12.90 13.21
CA TYR A 502 -1.76 14.14 12.64
C TYR A 502 -3.28 14.06 12.51
N LYS A 503 -3.83 13.00 11.91
CA LYS A 503 -5.28 12.81 11.82
C LYS A 503 -5.97 12.88 13.20
N CYS A 504 -5.36 12.27 14.22
CA CYS A 504 -5.86 12.34 15.59
C CYS A 504 -5.73 13.73 16.22
N SER A 505 -4.75 14.54 15.82
CA SER A 505 -4.53 15.88 16.38
C SER A 505 -5.52 16.93 15.87
N VAL A 506 -6.11 16.70 14.70
CA VAL A 506 -7.06 17.64 14.07
C VAL A 506 -8.54 17.34 14.41
N VAL A 507 -8.79 16.30 15.20
CA VAL A 507 -10.12 15.95 15.69
C VAL A 507 -10.20 16.11 17.20
N ASP A 508 -11.39 16.36 17.73
CA ASP A 508 -11.64 16.51 19.17
C ASP A 508 -11.56 15.18 19.94
N ASP A 509 -11.85 14.05 19.25
CA ASP A 509 -11.82 12.71 19.82
C ASP A 509 -11.04 11.76 18.88
N ARG A 510 -9.94 11.19 19.39
CA ARG A 510 -9.10 10.23 18.65
C ARG A 510 -9.86 9.00 18.16
N GLU A 511 -10.93 8.60 18.83
CA GLU A 511 -11.76 7.47 18.42
C GLU A 511 -12.42 7.72 17.05
N LYS A 512 -12.65 8.97 16.65
CA LYS A 512 -13.15 9.35 15.31
C LYS A 512 -12.20 8.97 14.16
N VAL A 513 -10.93 8.72 14.47
CA VAL A 513 -9.92 8.21 13.54
C VAL A 513 -9.65 6.73 13.77
N LEU A 514 -9.35 6.36 15.01
CA LEU A 514 -8.88 5.02 15.33
C LEU A 514 -9.94 3.93 15.11
N ILE A 515 -11.21 4.23 15.41
CA ILE A 515 -12.31 3.25 15.25
C ILE A 515 -12.64 3.00 13.76
N PRO A 516 -12.83 4.01 12.90
CA PRO A 516 -13.03 3.76 11.47
C PRO A 516 -11.88 2.98 10.82
N GLU A 517 -10.63 3.33 11.09
CA GLU A 517 -9.45 2.60 10.57
C GLU A 517 -9.46 1.13 11.02
N MET A 518 -9.70 0.89 12.31
CA MET A 518 -9.83 -0.46 12.86
C MET A 518 -10.97 -1.24 12.19
N LYS A 519 -12.14 -0.62 12.01
CA LYS A 519 -13.30 -1.26 11.37
C LYS A 519 -13.04 -1.65 9.93
N ILE A 520 -12.43 -0.77 9.13
CA ILE A 520 -12.09 -1.06 7.74
C ILE A 520 -11.22 -2.31 7.69
N LYS A 521 -10.15 -2.35 8.46
CA LYS A 521 -9.20 -3.46 8.48
C LYS A 521 -9.81 -4.74 9.06
N LEU A 522 -10.62 -4.64 10.10
CA LEU A 522 -11.32 -5.78 10.69
C LEU A 522 -12.31 -6.42 9.70
N LYS A 523 -13.12 -5.61 8.99
CA LYS A 523 -14.02 -6.09 7.94
C LYS A 523 -13.27 -6.79 6.81
N GLN A 524 -12.10 -6.29 6.42
CA GLN A 524 -11.24 -6.93 5.42
C GLN A 524 -10.77 -8.30 5.88
N GLY A 525 -10.28 -8.43 7.12
CA GLY A 525 -9.85 -9.70 7.70
C GLY A 525 -10.99 -10.72 7.79
N ILE A 526 -12.16 -10.32 8.30
CA ILE A 526 -13.36 -11.16 8.39
C ILE A 526 -13.82 -11.61 7.00
N GLY A 527 -13.79 -10.71 6.02
CA GLY A 527 -14.18 -10.99 4.64
C GLY A 527 -13.29 -11.99 3.90
N ARG A 528 -12.20 -12.50 4.52
CA ARG A 528 -11.38 -13.57 3.93
C ARG A 528 -12.02 -14.95 4.03
N LEU A 529 -12.89 -15.18 5.02
CA LEU A 529 -13.42 -16.50 5.34
C LEU A 529 -14.45 -17.02 4.32
N ILE A 530 -15.51 -16.26 4.09
CA ILE A 530 -16.60 -16.69 3.20
C ILE A 530 -16.49 -15.99 1.85
N ARG A 531 -16.17 -16.74 0.81
CA ARG A 531 -15.95 -16.30 -0.57
C ARG A 531 -16.86 -16.99 -1.59
N GLY A 532 -17.50 -18.05 -1.17
CA GLY A 532 -18.46 -18.85 -1.94
C GLY A 532 -19.71 -19.17 -1.14
N LYS A 533 -20.74 -19.67 -1.84
CA LYS A 533 -22.01 -20.03 -1.20
C LYS A 533 -21.88 -21.22 -0.24
N ASP A 534 -20.91 -22.10 -0.53
CA ASP A 534 -20.69 -23.34 0.20
C ASP A 534 -19.55 -23.22 1.22
N ASP A 535 -18.88 -22.05 1.31
CA ASP A 535 -17.84 -21.82 2.29
C ASP A 535 -18.45 -21.76 3.70
N THR A 536 -17.79 -22.42 4.64
CA THR A 536 -18.16 -22.43 6.05
C THR A 536 -16.93 -22.27 6.92
N GLY A 537 -17.06 -21.62 8.07
CA GLY A 537 -15.90 -21.51 8.94
C GLY A 537 -16.07 -20.61 10.16
N ILE A 538 -14.92 -20.33 10.78
CA ILE A 538 -14.80 -19.67 12.06
C ILE A 538 -14.00 -18.39 11.90
N ILE A 539 -14.48 -17.30 12.48
CA ILE A 539 -13.68 -16.12 12.79
C ILE A 539 -13.34 -16.17 14.27
N SER A 540 -12.07 -16.11 14.61
CA SER A 540 -11.60 -16.07 15.99
C SER A 540 -10.88 -14.75 16.26
N ILE A 541 -11.37 -13.94 17.20
CA ILE A 541 -10.73 -12.67 17.60
C ILE A 541 -10.11 -12.89 18.99
N LEU A 542 -8.77 -12.86 19.05
CA LEU A 542 -7.99 -13.11 20.26
C LEU A 542 -7.52 -11.77 20.88
N ASP A 543 -8.46 -11.01 21.43
CA ASP A 543 -8.15 -9.72 22.03
C ASP A 543 -9.10 -9.41 23.19
N SER A 544 -8.59 -9.36 24.41
CA SER A 544 -9.38 -9.04 25.59
C SER A 544 -9.99 -7.62 25.57
N ARG A 545 -9.45 -6.69 24.78
CA ARG A 545 -10.00 -5.34 24.61
C ARG A 545 -11.35 -5.33 23.88
N ILE A 546 -11.78 -6.47 23.31
CA ILE A 546 -13.08 -6.60 22.65
C ILE A 546 -14.24 -6.19 23.58
N GLU A 547 -14.12 -6.40 24.89
CA GLU A 547 -15.15 -6.00 25.86
C GLU A 547 -15.39 -4.48 25.84
N ARG A 548 -14.32 -3.68 25.77
CA ARG A 548 -14.40 -2.22 25.68
C ARG A 548 -14.99 -1.73 24.36
N HIS A 549 -14.70 -2.44 23.26
CA HIS A 549 -15.08 -2.02 21.91
C HIS A 549 -16.18 -2.91 21.30
N LEU A 550 -16.91 -3.67 22.14
CA LEU A 550 -17.83 -4.73 21.70
C LEU A 550 -18.80 -4.25 20.61
N ASN A 551 -19.55 -3.17 20.86
CA ASN A 551 -20.52 -2.66 19.89
C ASN A 551 -19.88 -2.29 18.56
N LYS A 552 -18.65 -1.74 18.58
CA LYS A 552 -17.89 -1.34 17.38
C LYS A 552 -17.40 -2.55 16.58
N VAL A 553 -17.03 -3.62 17.28
CA VAL A 553 -16.60 -4.88 16.67
C VAL A 553 -17.80 -5.63 16.10
N LEU A 554 -18.92 -5.67 16.82
CA LEU A 554 -20.15 -6.32 16.34
C LEU A 554 -20.68 -5.71 15.04
N GLU A 555 -20.52 -4.41 14.83
CA GLU A 555 -20.87 -3.75 13.55
C GLU A 555 -20.02 -4.26 12.36
N CYS A 556 -18.90 -4.94 12.62
CA CYS A 556 -18.02 -5.50 11.58
C CYS A 556 -18.31 -6.97 11.27
N ILE A 557 -18.99 -7.67 12.18
CA ILE A 557 -19.26 -9.12 12.09
C ILE A 557 -20.59 -9.32 11.34
N PRO A 558 -20.60 -10.02 10.20
CA PRO A 558 -21.80 -10.15 9.38
C PRO A 558 -22.76 -11.26 9.83
N THR A 559 -22.59 -11.82 11.03
CA THR A 559 -23.46 -12.86 11.62
C THR A 559 -23.84 -12.51 13.05
N SER A 560 -25.00 -12.96 13.48
CA SER A 560 -25.42 -12.93 14.89
C SER A 560 -24.92 -14.15 15.70
N ASN A 561 -24.37 -15.16 15.04
CA ASN A 561 -23.82 -16.36 15.68
C ASN A 561 -22.43 -16.06 16.31
N ILE A 562 -22.45 -15.43 17.48
CA ILE A 562 -21.28 -14.98 18.23
C ILE A 562 -21.22 -15.73 19.55
N THR A 563 -20.02 -16.26 19.88
CA THR A 563 -19.79 -16.98 21.13
C THR A 563 -18.52 -16.50 21.83
N TYR A 564 -18.49 -16.70 23.14
CA TYR A 564 -17.31 -16.55 24.00
C TYR A 564 -16.83 -17.90 24.54
N ASP A 565 -17.56 -18.98 24.22
CA ASP A 565 -17.23 -20.33 24.64
C ASP A 565 -16.66 -21.16 23.48
N ILE A 566 -15.47 -21.72 23.68
CA ILE A 566 -14.82 -22.54 22.67
C ILE A 566 -15.54 -23.86 22.41
N GLU A 567 -16.37 -24.33 23.36
CA GLU A 567 -17.17 -25.54 23.18
C GLU A 567 -18.27 -25.34 22.11
N ASP A 568 -18.80 -24.13 21.95
CA ASP A 568 -19.73 -23.84 20.87
C ASP A 568 -19.02 -23.85 19.50
N VAL A 569 -17.74 -23.42 19.45
CA VAL A 569 -16.92 -23.56 18.25
C VAL A 569 -16.73 -25.03 17.88
N LYS A 570 -16.44 -25.90 18.85
CA LYS A 570 -16.32 -27.35 18.61
C LYS A 570 -17.61 -27.94 18.06
N LYS A 571 -18.77 -27.60 18.64
CA LYS A 571 -20.08 -28.06 18.16
C LYS A 571 -20.32 -27.62 16.71
N PHE A 572 -20.03 -26.35 16.39
CA PHE A 572 -20.20 -25.82 15.04
C PHE A 572 -19.28 -26.53 14.02
N VAL A 573 -18.03 -26.80 14.38
CA VAL A 573 -17.08 -27.51 13.51
C VAL A 573 -17.56 -28.94 13.21
N ILE A 574 -18.10 -29.63 14.19
CA ILE A 574 -18.68 -30.97 14.02
C ILE A 574 -19.94 -30.90 13.15
N GLU A 575 -20.85 -29.98 13.44
CA GLU A 575 -22.10 -29.80 12.67
C GLU A 575 -21.84 -29.52 11.20
N LYS A 576 -20.83 -28.68 10.90
CA LYS A 576 -20.49 -28.29 9.53
C LYS A 576 -19.44 -29.19 8.86
N ASN A 577 -18.98 -30.24 9.49
CA ASN A 577 -17.96 -31.17 9.00
C ASN A 577 -16.66 -30.45 8.56
N ILE A 578 -16.27 -29.38 9.26
CA ILE A 578 -15.12 -28.54 8.89
C ILE A 578 -13.79 -29.32 9.06
N ALA A 579 -13.70 -30.20 10.05
CA ALA A 579 -12.50 -30.96 10.38
C ALA A 579 -12.26 -32.18 9.47
N GLU A 580 -13.21 -32.51 8.61
CA GLU A 580 -13.11 -33.55 7.58
C GLU A 580 -12.55 -32.98 6.25
#